data_00d2add9fadad608c03c96e455b481ac
#
_entry.id   00d2add9fadad608c03c96e455b481ac
#
_cell.length_a   1.000
_cell.length_b   1.000
_cell.length_c   1.000
_cell.angle_alpha   90.00
_cell.angle_beta   90.00
_cell.angle_gamma   90.00
#
_symmetry.space_group_name_H-M   'P 1'
#
loop_
_entity.id
_entity.type
_entity.pdbx_description
1 polymer ?
#
loop_
_entity_poly.entity_id
_entity_poly.type
_entity_poly.pdbx_seq_one_letter_code
_entity_poly.pdbx_strand_id
1 'polypeptide(L)'
;MQKTFTVLLVAALTVSGCSSWRDSRANPSNWFGSSTSAAAADTAANDADALVPEQREGFGLFSGPEAEDTSVPIARIDELRIDPTSGGAIVYVSGTAARQGAYNARLVRTESAENQKNGILEFTFRVEYPKKATNQGTERSRMVSDAINISRQDLESTRLVRVVGQQNALESRRR
;
A
#
# COMPACT_ATOMS: atom_id res chain seq x y z
N MET A 1 8.95 -63.03 33.92
CA MET A 1 7.66 -62.42 33.67
C MET A 1 7.55 -60.97 34.19
N GLN A 2 8.19 -60.62 35.28
CA GLN A 2 8.13 -59.27 35.87
C GLN A 2 8.76 -58.17 35.03
N LYS A 3 9.86 -58.43 34.30
CA LYS A 3 10.56 -57.46 33.44
C LYS A 3 9.80 -57.09 32.17
N THR A 4 9.03 -58.05 31.64
CA THR A 4 8.19 -57.82 30.46
C THR A 4 6.93 -56.95 30.77
N PHE A 5 6.41 -57.10 31.98
CA PHE A 5 5.28 -56.29 32.44
C PHE A 5 5.67 -54.81 32.65
N THR A 6 6.88 -54.59 33.20
CA THR A 6 7.41 -53.23 33.43
C THR A 6 7.67 -52.49 32.12
N VAL A 7 8.18 -53.15 31.08
CA VAL A 7 8.41 -52.57 29.76
C VAL A 7 7.11 -52.24 29.07
N LEU A 8 6.07 -53.07 29.20
CA LEU A 8 4.75 -52.84 28.60
C LEU A 8 4.02 -51.68 29.29
N LEU A 9 4.18 -51.52 30.61
CA LEU A 9 3.59 -50.40 31.37
C LEU A 9 4.25 -49.05 31.02
N VAL A 10 5.56 -49.01 30.83
CA VAL A 10 6.30 -47.83 30.43
C VAL A 10 5.92 -47.41 28.98
N ALA A 11 5.75 -48.39 28.06
CA ALA A 11 5.34 -48.14 26.69
C ALA A 11 3.90 -47.58 26.60
N ALA A 12 2.98 -48.01 27.49
CA ALA A 12 1.59 -47.49 27.53
C ALA A 12 1.52 -46.05 28.04
N LEU A 13 2.40 -45.63 28.93
CA LEU A 13 2.46 -44.27 29.46
C LEU A 13 3.01 -43.25 28.48
N THR A 14 3.83 -43.68 27.50
CA THR A 14 4.38 -42.76 26.47
C THR A 14 3.41 -42.44 25.35
N VAL A 15 2.37 -43.23 25.13
CA VAL A 15 1.39 -43.04 24.06
C VAL A 15 0.22 -42.10 24.47
N SER A 16 -0.06 -41.98 25.75
CA SER A 16 -1.14 -41.14 26.26
C SER A 16 -0.84 -39.63 26.31
N GLY A 17 0.41 -39.21 26.04
CA GLY A 17 0.85 -37.82 26.09
C GLY A 17 0.56 -37.00 24.84
N CYS A 18 0.21 -37.62 23.71
CA CYS A 18 0.12 -36.91 22.42
C CYS A 18 -1.16 -36.10 22.21
N SER A 19 -2.24 -36.32 22.95
CA SER A 19 -3.48 -35.56 22.82
C SER A 19 -3.42 -34.19 23.52
N SER A 20 -2.74 -34.12 24.66
CA SER A 20 -2.60 -32.88 25.45
C SER A 20 -1.67 -31.85 24.82
N TRP A 21 -0.79 -32.25 23.89
CA TRP A 21 0.10 -31.33 23.18
C TRP A 21 -0.63 -30.43 22.19
N ARG A 22 -1.70 -30.92 21.57
CA ARG A 22 -2.49 -30.13 20.61
C ARG A 22 -3.21 -28.96 21.25
N ASP A 23 -3.66 -29.13 22.50
CA ASP A 23 -4.43 -28.11 23.24
C ASP A 23 -3.55 -27.27 24.19
N SER A 24 -2.24 -27.54 24.20
CA SER A 24 -1.28 -26.83 25.04
C SER A 24 -1.05 -25.40 24.56
N ARG A 25 -1.03 -24.44 25.47
CA ARG A 25 -0.59 -23.05 25.22
C ARG A 25 0.87 -22.94 24.79
N ALA A 26 1.66 -23.97 24.98
CA ALA A 26 3.05 -24.04 24.52
C ALA A 26 3.16 -24.48 23.05
N ASN A 27 2.07 -24.91 22.40
CA ASN A 27 2.07 -25.29 21.00
C ASN A 27 2.05 -24.03 20.10
N PRO A 28 3.08 -23.78 19.28
CA PRO A 28 3.14 -22.60 18.41
C PRO A 28 1.96 -22.47 17.43
N SER A 29 1.32 -23.60 17.06
CA SER A 29 0.15 -23.59 16.18
C SER A 29 -1.08 -22.96 16.82
N ASN A 30 -1.13 -22.86 18.15
CA ASN A 30 -2.23 -22.22 18.87
C ASN A 30 -2.01 -20.72 19.12
N TRP A 31 -0.85 -20.22 18.76
CA TRP A 31 -0.52 -18.79 18.90
C TRP A 31 -1.16 -17.95 17.79
N PHE A 32 -1.44 -18.56 16.65
CA PHE A 32 -2.18 -17.94 15.56
C PHE A 32 -3.59 -18.52 15.62
N GLY A 33 -4.53 -17.78 16.22
CA GLY A 33 -5.89 -18.24 16.45
C GLY A 33 -6.48 -18.99 15.26
N SER A 34 -7.22 -20.06 15.54
CA SER A 34 -7.94 -20.84 14.54
C SER A 34 -8.91 -19.91 13.78
N SER A 35 -8.66 -19.74 12.48
CA SER A 35 -9.62 -19.11 11.58
C SER A 35 -10.83 -20.03 11.48
N THR A 36 -11.83 -19.82 12.31
CA THR A 36 -13.13 -20.45 12.14
C THR A 36 -13.80 -19.72 10.99
N SER A 37 -14.03 -20.39 9.86
CA SER A 37 -14.96 -19.89 8.85
C SER A 37 -16.31 -19.75 9.51
N ALA A 38 -16.72 -18.53 9.81
CA ALA A 38 -18.09 -18.25 10.19
C ALA A 38 -18.95 -18.63 8.99
N ALA A 39 -19.89 -19.57 9.20
CA ALA A 39 -20.91 -19.88 8.21
C ALA A 39 -21.63 -18.57 7.87
N ALA A 40 -21.69 -18.25 6.58
CA ALA A 40 -22.47 -17.13 6.08
C ALA A 40 -23.91 -17.37 6.48
N ALA A 41 -24.41 -16.56 7.42
CA ALA A 41 -25.84 -16.44 7.65
C ALA A 41 -26.42 -15.65 6.48
N ASP A 42 -27.29 -16.30 5.72
CA ASP A 42 -28.12 -15.67 4.71
C ASP A 42 -28.85 -14.48 5.33
N THR A 43 -28.41 -13.29 5.05
CA THR A 43 -29.24 -12.09 5.18
C THR A 43 -29.13 -11.34 3.85
N ALA A 44 -30.11 -11.63 3.00
CA ALA A 44 -30.37 -10.84 1.83
C ALA A 44 -30.79 -9.42 2.27
N ALA A 45 -29.91 -8.48 2.14
CA ALA A 45 -30.23 -7.04 2.10
C ALA A 45 -29.12 -6.33 1.34
N ASN A 46 -29.49 -5.75 0.22
CA ASN A 46 -28.84 -4.77 -0.61
C ASN A 46 -27.76 -3.96 0.11
N ASP A 47 -26.50 -4.28 -0.17
CA ASP A 47 -25.42 -3.31 -0.01
C ASP A 47 -24.32 -3.64 -1.00
N ALA A 48 -24.27 -2.83 -2.06
CA ALA A 48 -23.19 -2.82 -3.04
C ALA A 48 -21.85 -2.33 -2.44
N ASP A 49 -21.79 -2.17 -1.11
CA ASP A 49 -20.67 -1.62 -0.36
C ASP A 49 -19.99 -2.65 0.57
N ALA A 50 -20.34 -3.93 0.44
CA ALA A 50 -19.86 -5.00 1.33
C ALA A 50 -18.37 -5.38 1.12
N LEU A 51 -17.68 -4.75 0.18
CA LEU A 51 -16.25 -4.99 -0.09
C LEU A 51 -15.32 -3.85 0.37
N VAL A 52 -15.88 -2.75 0.85
CA VAL A 52 -15.10 -1.71 1.52
C VAL A 52 -14.96 -2.14 2.98
N PRO A 53 -13.75 -2.46 3.49
CA PRO A 53 -13.59 -2.63 4.91
C PRO A 53 -14.07 -1.34 5.56
N GLU A 54 -15.12 -1.43 6.39
CA GLU A 54 -15.48 -0.31 7.26
C GLU A 54 -14.19 0.14 7.95
N GLN A 55 -13.76 1.35 7.66
CA GLN A 55 -12.76 2.01 8.48
C GLN A 55 -13.38 2.06 9.88
N ARG A 56 -13.08 1.04 10.68
CA ARG A 56 -13.36 1.08 12.09
C ARG A 56 -12.63 2.34 12.56
N GLU A 57 -13.40 3.37 12.84
CA GLU A 57 -12.91 4.46 13.69
C GLU A 57 -12.39 3.75 14.94
N GLY A 58 -11.07 3.50 14.92
CA GLY A 58 -10.42 2.79 15.99
C GLY A 58 -10.58 3.68 17.22
N PHE A 59 -11.43 3.25 18.13
CA PHE A 59 -11.43 3.67 19.52
C PHE A 59 -10.10 3.16 20.11
N GLY A 60 -8.99 3.58 19.47
CA GLY A 60 -7.64 3.14 19.76
C GLY A 60 -6.96 4.18 20.61
N LEU A 61 -6.72 3.82 21.87
CA LEU A 61 -5.71 4.46 22.74
C LEU A 61 -4.33 4.60 22.04
N PHE A 62 -4.19 4.10 20.81
CA PHE A 62 -2.99 4.14 19.96
C PHE A 62 -3.19 4.86 18.62
N SER A 63 -4.38 5.42 18.35
CA SER A 63 -4.57 6.30 17.21
C SER A 63 -3.92 7.63 17.54
N GLY A 64 -2.64 7.77 17.20
CA GLY A 64 -2.00 9.07 17.20
C GLY A 64 -2.76 10.03 16.27
N PRO A 65 -2.66 11.35 16.47
CA PRO A 65 -3.23 12.31 15.55
C PRO A 65 -2.75 11.99 14.13
N GLU A 66 -3.65 12.07 13.16
CA GLU A 66 -3.31 11.88 11.75
C GLU A 66 -2.10 12.72 11.39
N ALA A 67 -1.07 12.09 10.83
CA ALA A 67 0.17 12.80 10.53
C ALA A 67 -0.11 13.89 9.50
N GLU A 68 0.19 15.13 9.82
CA GLU A 68 0.05 16.27 8.93
C GLU A 68 0.87 16.03 7.65
N ASP A 69 0.24 16.18 6.48
CA ASP A 69 0.92 16.02 5.17
C ASP A 69 1.91 17.17 4.95
N THR A 70 3.16 16.92 5.30
CA THR A 70 4.28 17.86 5.12
C THR A 70 4.91 17.79 3.73
N SER A 71 4.34 17.01 2.80
CA SER A 71 4.88 16.89 1.45
C SER A 71 4.72 18.18 0.65
N VAL A 72 5.66 18.42 -0.25
CA VAL A 72 5.65 19.57 -1.17
C VAL A 72 5.84 19.08 -2.62
N PRO A 73 5.37 19.85 -3.62
CA PRO A 73 5.66 19.51 -5.01
C PRO A 73 7.16 19.45 -5.27
N ILE A 74 7.61 18.49 -6.08
CA ILE A 74 9.01 18.37 -6.47
C ILE A 74 9.46 19.63 -7.21
N ALA A 75 10.74 20.00 -7.10
CA ALA A 75 11.23 21.22 -7.72
C ALA A 75 11.08 21.19 -9.25
N ARG A 76 11.52 20.11 -9.91
CA ARG A 76 11.44 19.96 -11.37
C ARG A 76 11.12 18.52 -11.75
N ILE A 77 10.27 18.33 -12.75
CA ILE A 77 10.03 17.04 -13.37
C ILE A 77 10.96 16.93 -14.58
N ASP A 78 11.70 15.84 -14.66
CA ASP A 78 12.68 15.60 -15.71
C ASP A 78 12.14 14.68 -16.81
N GLU A 79 11.35 13.67 -16.44
CA GLU A 79 10.81 12.69 -17.39
C GLU A 79 9.38 12.27 -17.00
N LEU A 80 8.54 12.09 -18.03
CA LEU A 80 7.22 11.48 -17.94
C LEU A 80 7.12 10.41 -19.02
N ARG A 81 6.91 9.16 -18.62
CA ARG A 81 6.71 8.02 -19.51
C ARG A 81 5.44 7.28 -19.14
N ILE A 82 4.69 6.86 -20.14
CA ILE A 82 3.43 6.12 -19.95
C ILE A 82 3.52 4.83 -20.75
N ASP A 83 3.50 3.72 -20.04
CA ASP A 83 3.56 2.37 -20.64
C ASP A 83 2.16 1.73 -20.55
N PRO A 84 1.56 1.37 -21.68
CA PRO A 84 0.26 0.69 -21.69
C PRO A 84 0.39 -0.72 -21.14
N THR A 85 -0.63 -1.15 -20.38
CA THR A 85 -0.75 -2.51 -19.85
C THR A 85 -2.09 -3.11 -20.25
N SER A 86 -2.28 -4.40 -20.03
CA SER A 86 -3.56 -5.07 -20.29
C SER A 86 -4.72 -4.54 -19.45
N GLY A 87 -4.44 -4.02 -18.26
CA GLY A 87 -5.43 -3.48 -17.32
C GLY A 87 -5.55 -1.94 -17.32
N GLY A 88 -4.72 -1.23 -18.10
CA GLY A 88 -4.66 0.23 -18.06
C GLY A 88 -3.34 0.78 -18.56
N ALA A 89 -2.66 1.59 -17.75
CA ALA A 89 -1.32 2.09 -18.03
C ALA A 89 -0.55 2.36 -16.73
N ILE A 90 0.78 2.29 -16.83
CA ILE A 90 1.66 2.73 -15.75
C ILE A 90 2.28 4.06 -16.15
N VAL A 91 2.13 5.06 -15.30
CA VAL A 91 2.78 6.36 -15.43
C VAL A 91 4.04 6.36 -14.61
N TYR A 92 5.18 6.49 -15.26
CA TYR A 92 6.50 6.64 -14.64
C TYR A 92 6.90 8.10 -14.69
N VAL A 93 7.37 8.60 -13.57
CA VAL A 93 7.86 9.97 -13.45
C VAL A 93 9.21 9.97 -12.76
N SER A 94 10.13 10.75 -13.28
CA SER A 94 11.36 11.12 -12.58
C SER A 94 11.49 12.63 -12.48
N GLY A 95 12.16 13.09 -11.44
CA GLY A 95 12.34 14.49 -11.20
C GLY A 95 13.48 14.79 -10.25
N THR A 96 13.89 16.05 -10.24
CA THR A 96 14.96 16.57 -9.40
C THR A 96 14.37 17.35 -8.23
N ALA A 97 14.67 16.91 -7.02
CA ALA A 97 14.27 17.58 -5.79
C ALA A 97 15.09 18.87 -5.55
N ALA A 98 14.58 19.79 -4.73
CA ALA A 98 15.26 21.06 -4.44
C ALA A 98 16.57 20.86 -3.65
N ARG A 99 16.62 19.84 -2.79
CA ARG A 99 17.78 19.50 -1.93
C ARG A 99 17.89 18.00 -1.73
N GLN A 100 19.03 17.54 -1.24
CA GLN A 100 19.27 16.14 -0.91
C GLN A 100 18.36 15.65 0.24
N GLY A 101 18.14 14.33 0.29
CA GLY A 101 17.37 13.69 1.33
C GLY A 101 15.85 13.80 1.11
N ALA A 102 15.39 14.12 -0.10
CA ALA A 102 14.00 13.96 -0.45
C ALA A 102 13.60 12.48 -0.34
N TYR A 103 12.47 12.20 0.29
CA TYR A 103 11.94 10.87 0.51
C TYR A 103 10.42 10.86 0.30
N ASN A 104 9.80 9.70 0.40
CA ASN A 104 8.35 9.52 0.23
C ASN A 104 7.82 10.21 -1.05
N ALA A 105 8.57 10.04 -2.16
CA ALA A 105 8.16 10.54 -3.46
C ALA A 105 6.87 9.83 -3.89
N ARG A 106 5.85 10.61 -4.26
CA ARG A 106 4.55 10.05 -4.67
C ARG A 106 3.83 10.95 -5.66
N LEU A 107 3.09 10.31 -6.56
CA LEU A 107 2.13 10.97 -7.45
C LEU A 107 0.77 11.07 -6.76
N VAL A 108 0.32 12.27 -6.51
CA VAL A 108 -0.98 12.55 -5.91
C VAL A 108 -1.92 13.06 -6.99
N ARG A 109 -3.05 12.37 -7.18
CA ARG A 109 -4.06 12.78 -8.15
C ARG A 109 -4.67 14.11 -7.72
N THR A 110 -4.73 15.08 -8.65
CA THR A 110 -5.38 16.37 -8.45
C THR A 110 -6.77 16.31 -9.08
N GLU A 111 -7.80 16.37 -8.26
CA GLU A 111 -9.17 16.38 -8.75
C GLU A 111 -9.62 17.82 -9.04
N SER A 112 -9.98 18.05 -10.29
CA SER A 112 -10.56 19.33 -10.76
C SER A 112 -11.72 19.03 -11.71
N ALA A 113 -12.85 19.64 -11.44
CA ALA A 113 -14.04 19.52 -12.33
C ALA A 113 -13.76 20.00 -13.74
N GLU A 114 -12.87 20.96 -13.90
CA GLU A 114 -12.44 21.48 -15.20
C GLU A 114 -11.57 20.48 -15.94
N ASN A 115 -10.58 19.89 -15.25
CA ASN A 115 -9.71 18.84 -15.81
C ASN A 115 -10.52 17.63 -16.25
N GLN A 116 -11.49 17.20 -15.45
CA GLN A 116 -12.36 16.08 -15.80
C GLN A 116 -13.17 16.34 -17.07
N LYS A 117 -13.77 17.52 -17.19
CA LYS A 117 -14.52 17.92 -18.42
C LYS A 117 -13.65 17.92 -19.66
N ASN A 118 -12.38 18.31 -19.52
CA ASN A 118 -11.42 18.39 -20.62
C ASN A 118 -10.71 17.05 -20.88
N GLY A 119 -10.99 15.99 -20.11
CA GLY A 119 -10.33 14.71 -20.22
C GLY A 119 -8.85 14.76 -19.81
N ILE A 120 -8.52 15.62 -18.85
CA ILE A 120 -7.15 15.77 -18.32
C ILE A 120 -7.06 15.01 -17.00
N LEU A 121 -6.15 14.03 -16.94
CA LEU A 121 -5.79 13.35 -15.73
C LEU A 121 -4.52 14.01 -15.17
N GLU A 122 -4.67 14.75 -14.08
CA GLU A 122 -3.59 15.52 -13.49
C GLU A 122 -3.08 14.89 -12.22
N PHE A 123 -1.74 14.85 -12.08
CA PHE A 123 -1.05 14.43 -10.87
C PHE A 123 -0.07 15.54 -10.44
N THR A 124 0.07 15.71 -9.14
CA THR A 124 1.16 16.48 -8.56
C THR A 124 2.22 15.51 -8.05
N PHE A 125 3.46 15.65 -8.50
CA PHE A 125 4.58 14.85 -8.01
C PHE A 125 5.11 15.48 -6.73
N ARG A 126 4.91 14.81 -5.60
CA ARG A 126 5.20 15.33 -4.26
C ARG A 126 6.32 14.55 -3.59
N VAL A 127 7.07 15.24 -2.75
CA VAL A 127 8.16 14.67 -1.94
C VAL A 127 8.15 15.25 -0.54
N GLU A 128 8.74 14.56 0.39
CA GLU A 128 8.98 15.06 1.76
C GLU A 128 10.47 15.33 1.97
N TYR A 129 10.78 16.24 2.87
CA TYR A 129 12.15 16.57 3.22
C TYR A 129 12.39 16.39 4.73
N PRO A 130 13.63 16.00 5.12
CA PRO A 130 14.00 16.00 6.53
C PRO A 130 13.79 17.37 7.17
N LYS A 131 13.41 17.38 8.46
CA LYS A 131 13.25 18.62 9.25
C LYS A 131 14.53 19.45 9.31
N LYS A 132 15.70 18.77 9.33
CA LYS A 132 17.00 19.43 9.27
C LYS A 132 17.31 19.85 7.84
N ALA A 133 17.84 21.05 7.67
CA ALA A 133 18.30 21.54 6.39
C ALA A 133 19.42 20.62 5.84
N THR A 134 19.32 20.27 4.58
CA THR A 134 20.30 19.45 3.85
C THR A 134 20.93 20.27 2.73
N ASN A 135 22.12 19.87 2.29
CA ASN A 135 22.81 20.51 1.18
C ASN A 135 22.06 20.25 -0.13
N GLN A 136 22.25 21.13 -1.10
CA GLN A 136 21.68 20.93 -2.43
C GLN A 136 22.35 19.75 -3.14
N GLY A 137 23.69 19.66 -3.09
CA GLY A 137 24.44 18.59 -3.76
C GLY A 137 24.32 18.60 -5.29
N THR A 138 24.68 17.49 -5.90
CA THR A 138 24.56 17.31 -7.36
C THR A 138 23.12 16.98 -7.76
N GLU A 139 22.74 17.24 -9.01
CA GLU A 139 21.39 16.86 -9.52
C GLU A 139 21.14 15.36 -9.37
N ARG A 140 22.13 14.54 -9.70
CA ARG A 140 22.04 13.08 -9.59
C ARG A 140 21.73 12.59 -8.17
N SER A 141 22.21 13.29 -7.14
CA SER A 141 21.96 12.94 -5.73
C SER A 141 20.56 13.38 -5.23
N ARG A 142 19.82 14.11 -6.06
CA ARG A 142 18.49 14.63 -5.78
C ARG A 142 17.41 14.06 -6.70
N MET A 143 17.82 13.16 -7.62
CA MET A 143 16.86 12.49 -8.50
C MET A 143 16.01 11.53 -7.68
N VAL A 144 14.71 11.61 -7.88
CA VAL A 144 13.71 10.68 -7.33
C VAL A 144 12.74 10.28 -8.42
N SER A 145 12.15 9.11 -8.29
CA SER A 145 11.18 8.58 -9.25
C SER A 145 10.04 7.90 -8.52
N ASP A 146 8.89 7.88 -9.16
CA ASP A 146 7.70 7.17 -8.71
C ASP A 146 6.92 6.64 -9.91
N ALA A 147 6.02 5.69 -9.66
CA ALA A 147 5.17 5.13 -10.68
C ALA A 147 3.78 4.83 -10.11
N ILE A 148 2.75 5.22 -10.85
CA ILE A 148 1.36 4.94 -10.48
C ILE A 148 0.65 4.18 -11.60
N ASN A 149 -0.22 3.24 -11.20
CA ASN A 149 -1.07 2.51 -12.13
C ASN A 149 -2.38 3.28 -12.36
N ILE A 150 -2.74 3.47 -13.63
CA ILE A 150 -4.02 4.08 -14.05
C ILE A 150 -4.90 2.95 -14.60
N SER A 151 -6.13 2.87 -14.10
CA SER A 151 -7.10 1.87 -14.57
C SER A 151 -7.53 2.12 -16.01
N ARG A 152 -8.02 1.07 -16.69
CA ARG A 152 -8.62 1.23 -18.04
C ARG A 152 -9.79 2.19 -18.03
N GLN A 153 -10.60 2.17 -16.99
CA GLN A 153 -11.76 3.05 -16.85
C GLN A 153 -11.35 4.53 -16.79
N ASP A 154 -10.31 4.86 -16.01
CA ASP A 154 -9.78 6.22 -15.96
C ASP A 154 -9.21 6.65 -17.33
N LEU A 155 -8.54 5.72 -18.04
CA LEU A 155 -7.97 6.00 -19.34
C LEU A 155 -9.02 6.23 -20.44
N GLU A 156 -10.20 5.61 -20.37
CA GLU A 156 -11.26 5.78 -21.37
C GLU A 156 -11.71 7.22 -21.47
N SER A 157 -11.80 7.91 -20.35
CA SER A 157 -12.17 9.34 -20.28
C SER A 157 -10.98 10.29 -20.46
N THR A 158 -9.74 9.77 -20.45
CA THR A 158 -8.51 10.57 -20.44
C THR A 158 -7.97 10.77 -21.87
N ARG A 159 -7.75 12.02 -22.23
CA ARG A 159 -7.09 12.47 -23.47
C ARG A 159 -5.65 12.91 -23.24
N LEU A 160 -5.37 13.41 -22.03
CA LEU A 160 -4.10 14.00 -21.64
C LEU A 160 -3.78 13.60 -20.20
N VAL A 161 -2.57 13.11 -19.99
CA VAL A 161 -2.00 12.95 -18.64
C VAL A 161 -1.01 14.07 -18.40
N ARG A 162 -1.19 14.81 -17.32
CA ARG A 162 -0.34 15.91 -16.90
C ARG A 162 0.27 15.59 -15.54
N VAL A 163 1.55 15.86 -15.40
CA VAL A 163 2.24 15.80 -14.11
C VAL A 163 2.84 17.15 -13.79
N VAL A 164 2.54 17.66 -12.61
CA VAL A 164 2.89 19.01 -12.17
C VAL A 164 3.94 18.95 -11.06
N GLY A 165 5.02 19.69 -11.25
CA GLY A 165 6.02 20.03 -10.24
C GLY A 165 5.90 21.50 -9.84
N GLN A 166 6.87 21.99 -9.07
CA GLN A 166 6.90 23.39 -8.63
C GLN A 166 7.27 24.34 -9.76
N GLN A 167 8.24 23.97 -10.62
CA GLN A 167 8.80 24.83 -11.66
C GLN A 167 8.25 24.52 -13.06
N ASN A 168 7.78 23.29 -13.29
CA ASN A 168 7.32 22.86 -14.59
C ASN A 168 6.20 21.81 -14.48
N ALA A 169 5.57 21.55 -15.61
CA ALA A 169 4.65 20.44 -15.82
C ALA A 169 5.03 19.71 -17.11
N LEU A 170 4.91 18.38 -17.11
CA LEU A 170 5.04 17.58 -18.32
C LEU A 170 3.69 16.96 -18.68
N GLU A 171 3.45 16.86 -19.97
CA GLU A 171 2.18 16.36 -20.54
C GLU A 171 2.44 15.24 -21.54
N SER A 172 1.58 14.24 -21.51
CA SER A 172 1.56 13.17 -22.50
C SER A 172 0.14 13.00 -23.04
N ARG A 173 -0.03 13.11 -24.35
CA ARG A 173 -1.33 12.92 -25.02
C ARG A 173 -1.49 11.49 -25.48
N ARG A 174 -2.69 10.96 -25.29
CA ARG A 174 -3.09 9.70 -25.89
C ARG A 174 -3.18 9.87 -27.41
N ARG A 175 -2.48 9.01 -28.14
CA ARG A 175 -2.59 8.90 -29.62
C ARG A 175 -3.72 7.96 -30.01
#